data_44be1466c5b4c1eb4bddebb7fb4bda61
#
_entry.id   44be1466c5b4c1eb4bddebb7fb4bda61
#
_cell.length_a   1.000
_cell.length_b   1.000
_cell.length_c   1.000
_cell.angle_alpha   90.00
_cell.angle_beta   90.00
_cell.angle_gamma   90.00
#
_symmetry.space_group_name_H-M   'P 1'
#
loop_
_entity.id
_entity.type
_entity.pdbx_description
1 polymer ?
#
loop_
_entity_poly.entity_id
_entity_poly.type
_entity_poly.pdbx_seq_one_letter_code
_entity_poly.pdbx_strand_id
1 'polypeptide(L)'
;MSRVVLVTGGNRGIGLAIAKELASRGDTVVVTHRSGEPPEGLHGVICDVTDSAAVDAAFSHVESEHGPVEVVVANAGITQDGLLMRMPEDAFTGVLDANLTGAWRVTQRATRGMMKARFGRLIYISSVVGLTGAPGQVNYAASKAGLVGMARSVARELGGRGITANVVAPGYVDTDMTADLTDKRREEMMAAIPLGRTAQADEIAKAVAFLASDDAAYITGAVLPVDGGVGMGH
;
A
#
# COMPACT_ATOMS: atom_id res chain seq x y z
N MET A 1 -11.25 16.90 13.70
CA MET A 1 -9.87 16.76 14.21
C MET A 1 -9.03 16.16 13.11
N SER A 2 -7.77 16.57 12.98
CA SER A 2 -6.81 15.96 12.06
C SER A 2 -6.51 14.53 12.52
N ARG A 3 -6.64 13.53 11.64
CA ARG A 3 -6.28 12.14 11.93
C ARG A 3 -4.78 11.94 11.73
N VAL A 4 -4.18 11.05 12.51
CA VAL A 4 -2.78 10.65 12.29
C VAL A 4 -2.74 9.48 11.31
N VAL A 5 -2.05 9.70 10.20
CA VAL A 5 -1.91 8.75 9.09
C VAL A 5 -0.46 8.30 8.95
N LEU A 6 -0.23 7.01 8.90
CA LEU A 6 1.07 6.43 8.59
C LEU A 6 1.05 5.80 7.18
N VAL A 7 1.92 6.30 6.29
CA VAL A 7 2.10 5.76 4.93
C VAL A 7 3.47 5.10 4.83
N THR A 8 3.51 3.78 4.70
CA THR A 8 4.79 3.08 4.56
C THR A 8 5.35 3.24 3.14
N GLY A 9 6.66 3.52 3.03
CA GLY A 9 7.29 3.79 1.74
C GLY A 9 6.72 5.04 1.05
N GLY A 10 6.37 6.07 1.84
CA GLY A 10 5.70 7.29 1.35
C GLY A 10 6.63 8.37 0.82
N ASN A 11 7.92 8.08 0.62
CA ASN A 11 8.90 9.07 0.17
C ASN A 11 8.99 9.23 -1.35
N ARG A 12 8.32 8.38 -2.14
CA ARG A 12 8.30 8.45 -3.61
C ARG A 12 7.07 7.77 -4.21
N GLY A 13 6.87 7.95 -5.53
CA GLY A 13 5.87 7.24 -6.33
C GLY A 13 4.45 7.35 -5.77
N ILE A 14 3.73 6.22 -5.79
CA ILE A 14 2.34 6.13 -5.31
C ILE A 14 2.23 6.52 -3.83
N GLY A 15 3.17 6.07 -2.98
CA GLY A 15 3.15 6.38 -1.55
C GLY A 15 3.24 7.87 -1.26
N LEU A 16 4.09 8.58 -2.01
CA LEU A 16 4.21 10.04 -1.89
C LEU A 16 2.94 10.77 -2.35
N ALA A 17 2.35 10.33 -3.47
CA ALA A 17 1.10 10.90 -3.95
C ALA A 17 -0.03 10.71 -2.91
N ILE A 18 -0.12 9.52 -2.32
CA ILE A 18 -1.07 9.23 -1.23
C ILE A 18 -0.84 10.13 -0.03
N ALA A 19 0.42 10.28 0.40
CA ALA A 19 0.75 11.12 1.55
C ALA A 19 0.38 12.59 1.32
N LYS A 20 0.68 13.13 0.13
CA LYS A 20 0.31 14.50 -0.25
C LYS A 20 -1.21 14.70 -0.33
N GLU A 21 -1.93 13.75 -0.90
CA GLU A 21 -3.40 13.79 -1.01
C GLU A 21 -4.06 13.81 0.36
N LEU A 22 -3.64 12.91 1.28
CA LEU A 22 -4.19 12.87 2.63
C LEU A 22 -3.84 14.13 3.44
N ALA A 23 -2.60 14.63 3.33
CA ALA A 23 -2.20 15.88 3.95
C ALA A 23 -3.01 17.09 3.44
N SER A 24 -3.29 17.15 2.13
CA SER A 24 -4.12 18.22 1.53
C SER A 24 -5.57 18.22 2.04
N ARG A 25 -6.04 17.07 2.55
CA ARG A 25 -7.36 16.91 3.18
C ARG A 25 -7.37 17.24 4.67
N GLY A 26 -6.23 17.65 5.25
CA GLY A 26 -6.11 18.07 6.62
C GLY A 26 -5.68 16.98 7.61
N ASP A 27 -5.24 15.81 7.13
CA ASP A 27 -4.66 14.76 7.96
C ASP A 27 -3.21 15.10 8.35
N THR A 28 -2.78 14.69 9.53
CA THR A 28 -1.37 14.69 9.94
C THR A 28 -0.70 13.44 9.40
N VAL A 29 0.07 13.59 8.33
CA VAL A 29 0.64 12.45 7.61
C VAL A 29 2.11 12.27 7.94
N VAL A 30 2.48 11.06 8.37
CA VAL A 30 3.86 10.62 8.55
C VAL A 30 4.18 9.54 7.51
N VAL A 31 5.28 9.72 6.81
CA VAL A 31 5.77 8.71 5.85
C VAL A 31 6.93 7.91 6.42
N THR A 32 6.99 6.61 6.13
CA THR A 32 8.21 5.87 6.41
C THR A 32 9.11 5.81 5.18
N HIS A 33 10.42 5.82 5.42
CA HIS A 33 11.45 5.63 4.40
C HIS A 33 12.64 4.89 5.00
N ARG A 34 13.46 4.24 4.16
CA ARG A 34 14.64 3.48 4.64
C ARG A 34 15.89 4.34 4.78
N SER A 35 15.97 5.43 4.02
CA SER A 35 17.12 6.32 3.98
C SER A 35 16.75 7.68 3.43
N GLY A 36 17.62 8.67 3.63
CA GLY A 36 17.44 10.04 3.15
C GLY A 36 16.54 10.87 4.06
N GLU A 37 16.14 12.03 3.57
CA GLU A 37 15.25 12.96 4.24
C GLU A 37 13.79 12.70 3.83
N PRO A 38 12.80 13.05 4.68
CA PRO A 38 11.41 13.00 4.30
C PRO A 38 11.12 14.00 3.17
N PRO A 39 10.09 13.77 2.36
CA PRO A 39 9.66 14.73 1.35
C PRO A 39 9.28 16.07 1.99
N GLU A 40 9.58 17.16 1.29
CA GLU A 40 9.24 18.51 1.73
C GLU A 40 7.74 18.64 2.09
N GLY A 41 7.48 19.24 3.25
CA GLY A 41 6.13 19.46 3.76
C GLY A 41 5.45 18.24 4.38
N LEU A 42 6.16 17.11 4.53
CA LEU A 42 5.66 15.91 5.20
C LEU A 42 6.54 15.52 6.40
N HIS A 43 5.94 14.93 7.42
CA HIS A 43 6.70 14.28 8.49
C HIS A 43 7.25 12.95 8.02
N GLY A 44 8.42 12.56 8.49
CA GLY A 44 9.04 11.29 8.11
C GLY A 44 9.70 10.56 9.26
N VAL A 45 9.75 9.24 9.17
CA VAL A 45 10.46 8.39 10.13
C VAL A 45 11.18 7.26 9.38
N ILE A 46 12.40 6.98 9.78
CA ILE A 46 13.18 5.86 9.21
C ILE A 46 12.58 4.55 9.72
N CYS A 47 12.21 3.67 8.80
CA CYS A 47 11.66 2.35 9.12
C CYS A 47 11.87 1.39 7.96
N ASP A 48 12.48 0.25 8.23
CA ASP A 48 12.43 -0.92 7.37
C ASP A 48 11.29 -1.84 7.84
N VAL A 49 10.29 -2.07 6.99
CA VAL A 49 9.12 -2.90 7.33
C VAL A 49 9.47 -4.38 7.48
N THR A 50 10.67 -4.80 7.07
CA THR A 50 11.16 -6.17 7.28
C THR A 50 11.70 -6.39 8.70
N ASP A 51 11.92 -5.32 9.47
CA ASP A 51 12.37 -5.35 10.85
C ASP A 51 11.25 -4.95 11.82
N SER A 52 10.82 -5.90 12.66
CA SER A 52 9.76 -5.67 13.66
C SER A 52 10.14 -4.62 14.70
N ALA A 53 11.42 -4.52 15.08
CA ALA A 53 11.87 -3.53 16.04
C ALA A 53 11.86 -2.12 15.43
N ALA A 54 12.24 -1.98 14.15
CA ALA A 54 12.16 -0.73 13.42
C ALA A 54 10.69 -0.27 13.26
N VAL A 55 9.77 -1.19 12.99
CA VAL A 55 8.32 -0.89 12.93
C VAL A 55 7.82 -0.40 14.29
N ASP A 56 8.13 -1.08 15.39
CA ASP A 56 7.69 -0.65 16.73
C ASP A 56 8.26 0.72 17.12
N ALA A 57 9.54 0.95 16.85
CA ALA A 57 10.20 2.24 17.09
C ALA A 57 9.54 3.38 16.28
N ALA A 58 9.25 3.13 15.00
CA ALA A 58 8.58 4.11 14.14
C ALA A 58 7.19 4.48 14.66
N PHE A 59 6.37 3.50 15.03
CA PHE A 59 5.06 3.77 15.64
C PHE A 59 5.18 4.53 16.96
N SER A 60 6.11 4.13 17.83
CA SER A 60 6.32 4.79 19.12
C SER A 60 6.71 6.26 18.94
N HIS A 61 7.58 6.56 17.97
CA HIS A 61 7.93 7.94 17.61
C HIS A 61 6.72 8.72 17.10
N VAL A 62 5.97 8.17 16.14
CA VAL A 62 4.76 8.83 15.59
C VAL A 62 3.72 9.09 16.67
N GLU A 63 3.48 8.10 17.53
CA GLU A 63 2.49 8.20 18.60
C GLU A 63 2.88 9.24 19.66
N SER A 64 4.18 9.42 19.95
CA SER A 64 4.68 10.44 20.88
C SER A 64 4.57 11.87 20.34
N GLU A 65 4.82 12.06 19.03
CA GLU A 65 4.86 13.39 18.43
C GLU A 65 3.49 13.88 17.91
N HIS A 66 2.66 12.94 17.44
CA HIS A 66 1.43 13.29 16.71
C HIS A 66 0.16 12.67 17.29
N GLY A 67 0.30 11.71 18.19
CA GLY A 67 -0.82 10.96 18.77
C GLY A 67 -1.06 9.62 18.06
N PRO A 68 -2.12 8.89 18.47
CA PRO A 68 -2.36 7.52 18.01
C PRO A 68 -2.57 7.45 16.49
N VAL A 69 -1.96 6.45 15.85
CA VAL A 69 -2.15 6.21 14.41
C VAL A 69 -3.55 5.68 14.16
N GLU A 70 -4.34 6.42 13.40
CA GLU A 70 -5.74 6.13 13.09
C GLU A 70 -5.93 5.54 11.69
N VAL A 71 -5.02 5.88 10.76
CA VAL A 71 -5.03 5.39 9.38
C VAL A 71 -3.66 4.82 9.05
N VAL A 72 -3.62 3.63 8.49
CA VAL A 72 -2.40 3.01 7.97
C VAL A 72 -2.58 2.71 6.50
N VAL A 73 -1.63 3.20 5.70
CA VAL A 73 -1.48 2.82 4.28
C VAL A 73 -0.24 1.96 4.16
N ALA A 74 -0.43 0.64 4.05
CA ALA A 74 0.64 -0.31 3.83
C ALA A 74 1.00 -0.34 2.34
N ASN A 75 1.91 0.57 1.95
CA ASN A 75 2.34 0.77 0.57
C ASN A 75 3.77 0.26 0.31
N ALA A 76 4.64 0.21 1.32
CA ALA A 76 6.02 -0.25 1.15
C ALA A 76 6.07 -1.61 0.44
N GLY A 77 6.94 -1.71 -0.55
CA GLY A 77 7.11 -2.94 -1.30
C GLY A 77 8.28 -2.86 -2.28
N ILE A 78 8.70 -4.03 -2.73
CA ILE A 78 9.77 -4.23 -3.71
C ILE A 78 9.32 -5.20 -4.80
N THR A 79 10.00 -5.17 -5.94
CA THR A 79 9.94 -6.20 -6.97
C THR A 79 11.33 -6.81 -7.12
N GLN A 80 11.38 -8.09 -7.43
CA GLN A 80 12.58 -8.80 -7.85
C GLN A 80 12.16 -9.83 -8.89
N ASP A 81 12.03 -9.37 -10.13
CA ASP A 81 11.47 -10.13 -11.22
C ASP A 81 12.44 -11.21 -11.69
N GLY A 82 11.90 -12.38 -12.06
CA GLY A 82 12.66 -13.50 -12.57
C GLY A 82 11.74 -14.63 -13.01
N LEU A 83 12.13 -15.36 -14.07
CA LEU A 83 11.38 -16.53 -14.52
C LEU A 83 11.38 -17.60 -13.43
N LEU A 84 10.26 -18.27 -13.20
CA LEU A 84 10.07 -19.27 -12.15
C LEU A 84 11.22 -20.30 -12.06
N MET A 85 11.68 -20.83 -13.21
CA MET A 85 12.75 -21.81 -13.26
C MET A 85 14.12 -21.30 -12.80
N ARG A 86 14.31 -19.98 -12.71
CA ARG A 86 15.59 -19.31 -12.35
C ARG A 86 15.47 -18.43 -11.12
N MET A 87 14.27 -18.34 -10.53
CA MET A 87 14.05 -17.53 -9.33
C MET A 87 14.65 -18.22 -8.12
N PRO A 88 15.67 -17.62 -7.48
CA PRO A 88 16.23 -18.19 -6.25
C PRO A 88 15.26 -17.99 -5.08
N GLU A 89 15.36 -18.85 -4.08
CA GLU A 89 14.43 -18.85 -2.92
C GLU A 89 14.47 -17.54 -2.13
N ASP A 90 15.63 -16.93 -2.00
CA ASP A 90 15.80 -15.65 -1.32
C ASP A 90 15.10 -14.48 -2.06
N ALA A 91 15.06 -14.51 -3.40
CA ALA A 91 14.30 -13.55 -4.19
C ALA A 91 12.79 -13.72 -3.99
N PHE A 92 12.32 -14.97 -3.83
CA PHE A 92 10.93 -15.24 -3.54
C PHE A 92 10.56 -14.79 -2.12
N THR A 93 11.30 -15.26 -1.12
CA THR A 93 11.01 -14.99 0.30
C THR A 93 11.23 -13.54 0.68
N GLY A 94 12.24 -12.86 0.11
CA GLY A 94 12.52 -11.45 0.36
C GLY A 94 11.37 -10.53 -0.13
N VAL A 95 10.77 -10.83 -1.30
CA VAL A 95 9.62 -10.08 -1.80
C VAL A 95 8.39 -10.33 -0.92
N LEU A 96 8.15 -11.57 -0.48
CA LEU A 96 7.06 -11.86 0.46
C LEU A 96 7.28 -11.16 1.80
N ASP A 97 8.49 -11.17 2.33
CA ASP A 97 8.79 -10.53 3.61
C ASP A 97 8.55 -9.02 3.57
N ALA A 98 9.03 -8.34 2.53
CA ALA A 98 8.83 -6.90 2.39
C ALA A 98 7.35 -6.53 2.14
N ASN A 99 6.69 -7.20 1.16
CA ASN A 99 5.39 -6.75 0.65
C ASN A 99 4.21 -7.26 1.49
N LEU A 100 4.30 -8.47 2.02
CA LEU A 100 3.20 -9.13 2.74
C LEU A 100 3.46 -9.16 4.25
N THR A 101 4.59 -9.71 4.68
CA THR A 101 4.92 -9.80 6.11
C THR A 101 5.16 -8.41 6.70
N GLY A 102 5.78 -7.48 5.94
CA GLY A 102 5.94 -6.09 6.33
C GLY A 102 4.60 -5.39 6.54
N ALA A 103 3.65 -5.58 5.62
CA ALA A 103 2.29 -5.07 5.78
C ALA A 103 1.59 -5.66 7.01
N TRP A 104 1.80 -6.95 7.30
CA TRP A 104 1.29 -7.60 8.51
C TRP A 104 1.89 -6.99 9.78
N ARG A 105 3.23 -6.78 9.84
CA ARG A 105 3.89 -6.17 11.02
C ARG A 105 3.30 -4.80 11.33
N VAL A 106 3.14 -3.96 10.32
CA VAL A 106 2.58 -2.61 10.45
C VAL A 106 1.12 -2.68 10.91
N THR A 107 0.32 -3.59 10.34
CA THR A 107 -1.08 -3.80 10.74
C THR A 107 -1.18 -4.25 12.19
N GLN A 108 -0.41 -5.26 12.56
CA GLN A 108 -0.39 -5.83 13.91
C GLN A 108 -0.02 -4.76 14.95
N ARG A 109 0.98 -3.92 14.66
CA ARG A 109 1.39 -2.84 15.57
C ARG A 109 0.31 -1.76 15.73
N ALA A 110 -0.39 -1.39 14.65
CA ALA A 110 -1.47 -0.39 14.68
C ALA A 110 -2.72 -0.86 15.43
N THR A 111 -3.01 -2.17 15.38
CA THR A 111 -4.28 -2.75 15.82
C THR A 111 -4.62 -2.41 17.27
N ARG A 112 -3.63 -2.42 18.18
CA ARG A 112 -3.88 -2.16 19.62
C ARG A 112 -4.44 -0.76 19.87
N GLY A 113 -3.86 0.26 19.22
CA GLY A 113 -4.31 1.65 19.31
C GLY A 113 -5.71 1.83 18.71
N MET A 114 -5.92 1.29 17.51
CA MET A 114 -7.20 1.34 16.81
C MET A 114 -8.33 0.63 17.57
N MET A 115 -8.07 -0.52 18.16
CA MET A 115 -9.06 -1.24 18.98
C MET A 115 -9.47 -0.42 20.23
N LYS A 116 -8.52 0.25 20.88
CA LYS A 116 -8.78 1.12 22.04
C LYS A 116 -9.61 2.33 21.62
N ALA A 117 -9.29 2.95 20.50
CA ALA A 117 -10.01 4.09 19.94
C ALA A 117 -11.39 3.72 19.36
N ARG A 118 -11.65 2.42 19.07
CA ARG A 118 -12.80 1.92 18.30
C ARG A 118 -12.94 2.60 16.93
N PHE A 119 -11.82 2.90 16.33
CA PHE A 119 -11.69 3.49 15.00
C PHE A 119 -10.37 3.07 14.36
N GLY A 120 -10.40 2.81 13.07
CA GLY A 120 -9.20 2.56 12.28
C GLY A 120 -9.51 2.38 10.80
N ARG A 121 -8.56 2.76 9.95
CA ARG A 121 -8.58 2.55 8.51
C ARG A 121 -7.28 1.87 8.09
N LEU A 122 -7.39 0.65 7.64
CA LEU A 122 -6.25 -0.14 7.12
C LEU A 122 -6.40 -0.28 5.61
N ILE A 123 -5.44 0.24 4.87
CA ILE A 123 -5.47 0.24 3.40
C ILE A 123 -4.18 -0.39 2.89
N TYR A 124 -4.32 -1.45 2.11
CA TYR A 124 -3.20 -2.21 1.55
C TYR A 124 -3.06 -1.91 0.07
N ILE A 125 -1.86 -1.50 -0.34
CA ILE A 125 -1.58 -1.27 -1.76
C ILE A 125 -1.12 -2.58 -2.39
N SER A 126 -2.04 -3.21 -3.11
CA SER A 126 -1.80 -4.42 -3.89
C SER A 126 -1.33 -4.06 -5.32
N SER A 127 -1.76 -4.80 -6.28
CA SER A 127 -1.53 -4.59 -7.72
C SER A 127 -2.53 -5.42 -8.52
N VAL A 128 -2.86 -4.99 -9.73
CA VAL A 128 -3.56 -5.84 -10.70
C VAL A 128 -2.84 -7.17 -10.91
N VAL A 129 -1.51 -7.19 -10.84
CA VAL A 129 -0.69 -8.41 -10.93
C VAL A 129 -1.01 -9.41 -9.81
N GLY A 130 -1.39 -8.93 -8.63
CA GLY A 130 -1.88 -9.78 -7.54
C GLY A 130 -3.23 -10.45 -7.83
N LEU A 131 -3.98 -9.95 -8.80
CA LEU A 131 -5.28 -10.48 -9.22
C LEU A 131 -5.16 -11.38 -10.46
N THR A 132 -4.35 -10.96 -11.44
CA THR A 132 -4.23 -11.63 -12.75
C THR A 132 -3.01 -12.53 -12.89
N GLY A 133 -1.98 -12.32 -12.06
CA GLY A 133 -0.65 -12.87 -12.29
C GLY A 133 0.11 -12.15 -13.41
N ALA A 134 1.42 -12.34 -13.47
CA ALA A 134 2.26 -11.90 -14.58
C ALA A 134 3.49 -12.82 -14.74
N PRO A 135 3.91 -13.12 -15.97
CA PRO A 135 5.13 -13.88 -16.20
C PRO A 135 6.35 -13.19 -15.57
N GLY A 136 7.19 -13.95 -14.89
CA GLY A 136 8.38 -13.43 -14.22
C GLY A 136 8.14 -12.78 -12.86
N GLN A 137 6.91 -12.72 -12.37
CA GLN A 137 6.54 -12.04 -11.12
C GLN A 137 5.81 -12.94 -10.12
N VAL A 138 6.16 -14.22 -10.06
CA VAL A 138 5.47 -15.18 -9.18
C VAL A 138 5.55 -14.79 -7.70
N ASN A 139 6.69 -14.27 -7.25
CA ASN A 139 6.90 -13.74 -5.90
C ASN A 139 6.06 -12.48 -5.64
N TYR A 140 6.10 -11.53 -6.55
CA TYR A 140 5.35 -10.28 -6.45
C TYR A 140 3.84 -10.55 -6.49
N ALA A 141 3.36 -11.32 -7.46
CA ALA A 141 1.96 -11.72 -7.57
C ALA A 141 1.47 -12.41 -6.29
N ALA A 142 2.22 -13.39 -5.78
CA ALA A 142 1.89 -14.09 -4.54
C ALA A 142 1.81 -13.11 -3.34
N SER A 143 2.79 -12.20 -3.21
CA SER A 143 2.80 -11.22 -2.13
C SER A 143 1.59 -10.27 -2.19
N LYS A 144 1.24 -9.79 -3.38
CA LYS A 144 0.12 -8.86 -3.59
C LYS A 144 -1.25 -9.53 -3.50
N ALA A 145 -1.37 -10.78 -3.94
CA ALA A 145 -2.56 -11.60 -3.72
C ALA A 145 -2.78 -11.91 -2.24
N GLY A 146 -1.72 -12.19 -1.49
CA GLY A 146 -1.77 -12.43 -0.04
C GLY A 146 -2.39 -11.28 0.76
N LEU A 147 -2.20 -10.03 0.33
CA LEU A 147 -2.82 -8.85 0.95
C LEU A 147 -4.35 -8.91 0.91
N VAL A 148 -4.94 -9.51 -0.12
CA VAL A 148 -6.41 -9.67 -0.23
C VAL A 148 -6.93 -10.59 0.86
N GLY A 149 -6.29 -11.75 1.05
CA GLY A 149 -6.64 -12.70 2.12
C GLY A 149 -6.46 -12.07 3.50
N MET A 150 -5.36 -11.35 3.70
CA MET A 150 -5.06 -10.64 4.95
C MET A 150 -6.12 -9.57 5.24
N ALA A 151 -6.44 -8.71 4.29
CA ALA A 151 -7.45 -7.67 4.46
C ALA A 151 -8.82 -8.22 4.85
N ARG A 152 -9.26 -9.30 4.20
CA ARG A 152 -10.54 -9.96 4.49
C ARG A 152 -10.58 -10.59 5.89
N SER A 153 -9.48 -11.19 6.34
CA SER A 153 -9.37 -11.75 7.69
C SER A 153 -9.41 -10.65 8.75
N VAL A 154 -8.62 -9.59 8.55
CA VAL A 154 -8.58 -8.42 9.44
C VAL A 154 -9.94 -7.72 9.50
N ALA A 155 -10.64 -7.57 8.36
CA ALA A 155 -11.98 -7.01 8.32
C ALA A 155 -12.98 -7.81 9.18
N ARG A 156 -12.92 -9.14 9.14
CA ARG A 156 -13.78 -10.01 9.94
C ARG A 156 -13.44 -9.94 11.43
N GLU A 157 -12.17 -9.87 11.77
CA GLU A 157 -11.69 -9.86 13.15
C GLU A 157 -11.93 -8.51 13.84
N LEU A 158 -11.70 -7.40 13.13
CA LEU A 158 -11.67 -6.05 13.70
C LEU A 158 -12.89 -5.19 13.37
N GLY A 159 -13.76 -5.63 12.46
CA GLY A 159 -14.94 -4.84 12.01
C GLY A 159 -15.88 -4.46 13.17
N GLY A 160 -16.09 -5.34 14.15
CA GLY A 160 -16.88 -5.05 15.36
C GLY A 160 -16.29 -3.95 16.26
N ARG A 161 -15.09 -3.47 15.94
CA ARG A 161 -14.41 -2.37 16.62
C ARG A 161 -14.37 -1.07 15.81
N GLY A 162 -15.13 -0.98 14.72
CA GLY A 162 -15.16 0.21 13.87
C GLY A 162 -13.90 0.36 12.98
N ILE A 163 -13.15 -0.73 12.79
CA ILE A 163 -11.93 -0.76 11.98
C ILE A 163 -12.27 -1.37 10.62
N THR A 164 -11.94 -0.66 9.54
CA THR A 164 -12.07 -1.19 8.18
C THR A 164 -10.70 -1.61 7.63
N ALA A 165 -10.70 -2.63 6.77
CA ALA A 165 -9.49 -3.12 6.12
C ALA A 165 -9.79 -3.41 4.65
N ASN A 166 -9.18 -2.63 3.74
CA ASN A 166 -9.45 -2.67 2.31
C ASN A 166 -8.16 -2.73 1.49
N VAL A 167 -8.27 -3.17 0.27
CA VAL A 167 -7.17 -3.28 -0.70
C VAL A 167 -7.44 -2.32 -1.85
N VAL A 168 -6.45 -1.54 -2.23
CA VAL A 168 -6.39 -0.85 -3.53
C VAL A 168 -5.45 -1.63 -4.42
N ALA A 169 -5.88 -1.98 -5.63
CA ALA A 169 -5.09 -2.71 -6.60
C ALA A 169 -4.81 -1.82 -7.83
N PRO A 170 -3.70 -1.08 -7.85
CA PRO A 170 -3.32 -0.28 -9.00
C PRO A 170 -3.03 -1.16 -10.21
N GLY A 171 -3.36 -0.63 -11.40
CA GLY A 171 -2.86 -1.12 -12.67
C GLY A 171 -1.47 -0.57 -12.99
N TYR A 172 -1.27 -0.20 -14.24
CA TYR A 172 -0.05 0.46 -14.70
C TYR A 172 -0.08 1.95 -14.35
N VAL A 173 0.83 2.36 -13.47
CA VAL A 173 0.95 3.74 -12.97
C VAL A 173 2.25 4.34 -13.47
N ASP A 174 2.20 5.57 -13.95
CA ASP A 174 3.38 6.31 -14.40
C ASP A 174 4.22 6.72 -13.19
N THR A 175 5.33 6.00 -12.99
CA THR A 175 6.26 6.19 -11.89
C THR A 175 7.67 5.82 -12.35
N ASP A 176 8.70 6.11 -11.56
CA ASP A 176 10.09 5.70 -11.83
C ASP A 176 10.21 4.19 -12.11
N MET A 177 9.33 3.37 -11.56
CA MET A 177 9.32 1.91 -11.76
C MET A 177 8.92 1.49 -13.18
N THR A 178 8.23 2.35 -13.93
CA THR A 178 7.78 2.12 -15.30
C THR A 178 8.58 2.92 -16.34
N ALA A 179 9.52 3.75 -15.91
CA ALA A 179 10.29 4.64 -16.78
C ALA A 179 11.21 3.88 -17.75
N ASP A 180 11.75 2.72 -17.34
CA ASP A 180 12.73 1.93 -18.11
C ASP A 180 12.08 0.94 -19.10
N LEU A 181 10.77 1.01 -19.34
CA LEU A 181 10.08 0.13 -20.27
C LEU A 181 10.44 0.50 -21.72
N THR A 182 10.73 -0.52 -22.55
CA THR A 182 10.91 -0.33 -24.00
C THR A 182 9.61 0.13 -24.66
N ASP A 183 9.71 0.90 -25.76
CA ASP A 183 8.54 1.42 -26.49
C ASP A 183 7.55 0.31 -26.86
N LYS A 184 8.05 -0.82 -27.36
CA LYS A 184 7.22 -1.98 -27.71
C LYS A 184 6.43 -2.50 -26.50
N ARG A 185 7.08 -2.62 -25.34
CA ARG A 185 6.42 -3.11 -24.13
C ARG A 185 5.41 -2.10 -23.58
N ARG A 186 5.70 -0.81 -23.77
CA ARG A 186 4.77 0.28 -23.44
C ARG A 186 3.52 0.23 -24.34
N GLU A 187 3.68 0.00 -25.64
CA GLU A 187 2.57 -0.15 -26.60
C GLU A 187 1.70 -1.37 -26.28
N GLU A 188 2.32 -2.53 -26.02
CA GLU A 188 1.60 -3.75 -25.61
C GLU A 188 0.80 -3.54 -24.32
N MET A 189 1.41 -2.85 -23.37
CA MET A 189 0.78 -2.51 -22.10
C MET A 189 -0.40 -1.55 -22.30
N MET A 190 -0.23 -0.51 -23.10
CA MET A 190 -1.27 0.46 -23.42
C MET A 190 -2.45 -0.19 -24.14
N ALA A 191 -2.19 -1.13 -25.06
CA ALA A 191 -3.23 -1.86 -25.78
C ALA A 191 -4.08 -2.77 -24.86
N ALA A 192 -3.53 -3.19 -23.71
CA ALA A 192 -4.24 -4.01 -22.73
C ALA A 192 -5.13 -3.17 -21.78
N ILE A 193 -4.97 -1.85 -21.73
CA ILE A 193 -5.72 -0.98 -20.84
C ILE A 193 -6.98 -0.45 -21.56
N PRO A 194 -8.21 -0.82 -21.15
CA PRO A 194 -9.44 -0.31 -21.77
C PRO A 194 -9.53 1.22 -21.83
N LEU A 195 -9.04 1.94 -20.81
CA LEU A 195 -8.99 3.41 -20.84
C LEU A 195 -7.88 3.98 -21.75
N GLY A 196 -7.04 3.15 -22.37
CA GLY A 196 -6.03 3.54 -23.36
C GLY A 196 -4.86 4.39 -22.83
N ARG A 197 -4.67 4.45 -21.52
CA ARG A 197 -3.58 5.20 -20.85
C ARG A 197 -3.18 4.59 -19.53
N THR A 198 -1.98 4.87 -19.09
CA THR A 198 -1.53 4.62 -17.72
C THR A 198 -2.24 5.57 -16.74
N ALA A 199 -2.32 5.16 -15.48
CA ALA A 199 -2.79 6.02 -14.40
C ALA A 199 -1.66 6.96 -13.95
N GLN A 200 -2.04 8.14 -13.46
CA GLN A 200 -1.16 8.97 -12.66
C GLN A 200 -1.24 8.57 -11.19
N ALA A 201 -0.17 8.78 -10.42
CA ALA A 201 -0.12 8.37 -9.02
C ALA A 201 -1.19 9.05 -8.15
N ASP A 202 -1.64 10.26 -8.51
CA ASP A 202 -2.71 11.00 -7.83
C ASP A 202 -4.10 10.34 -8.02
N GLU A 203 -4.32 9.59 -9.12
CA GLU A 203 -5.57 8.84 -9.32
C GLU A 203 -5.67 7.68 -8.33
N ILE A 204 -4.54 7.03 -8.03
CA ILE A 204 -4.48 6.01 -6.98
C ILE A 204 -4.66 6.65 -5.59
N ALA A 205 -4.03 7.81 -5.36
CA ALA A 205 -4.11 8.54 -4.10
C ALA A 205 -5.55 8.94 -3.76
N LYS A 206 -6.33 9.39 -4.73
CA LYS A 206 -7.76 9.73 -4.55
C LYS A 206 -8.60 8.53 -4.12
N ALA A 207 -8.35 7.35 -4.70
CA ALA A 207 -9.04 6.12 -4.30
C ALA A 207 -8.68 5.70 -2.87
N VAL A 208 -7.42 5.82 -2.48
CA VAL A 208 -6.96 5.58 -1.10
C VAL A 208 -7.60 6.58 -0.14
N ALA A 209 -7.62 7.86 -0.49
CA ALA A 209 -8.22 8.90 0.34
C ALA A 209 -9.73 8.71 0.53
N PHE A 210 -10.45 8.21 -0.49
CA PHE A 210 -11.84 7.79 -0.35
C PHE A 210 -12.00 6.65 0.66
N LEU A 211 -11.21 5.58 0.55
CA LEU A 211 -11.28 4.45 1.49
C LEU A 211 -10.85 4.82 2.92
N ALA A 212 -10.03 5.86 3.08
CA ALA A 212 -9.63 6.40 4.37
C ALA A 212 -10.71 7.32 4.99
N SER A 213 -11.67 7.80 4.21
CA SER A 213 -12.69 8.75 4.63
C SER A 213 -13.86 8.09 5.38
N ASP A 214 -14.74 8.91 5.95
CA ASP A 214 -15.97 8.46 6.56
C ASP A 214 -17.02 8.03 5.52
N ASP A 215 -16.91 8.50 4.28
CA ASP A 215 -17.78 8.07 3.17
C ASP A 215 -17.63 6.57 2.87
N ALA A 216 -16.46 5.98 3.22
CA ALA A 216 -16.20 4.55 3.09
C ALA A 216 -16.39 3.76 4.41
N ALA A 217 -17.04 4.33 5.42
CA ALA A 217 -17.16 3.70 6.74
C ALA A 217 -17.86 2.32 6.72
N TYR A 218 -18.67 2.04 5.70
CA TYR A 218 -19.36 0.74 5.53
C TYR A 218 -18.67 -0.17 4.51
N ILE A 219 -17.47 0.19 4.04
CA ILE A 219 -16.67 -0.59 3.09
C ILE A 219 -15.52 -1.26 3.85
N THR A 220 -15.55 -2.60 3.93
CA THR A 220 -14.46 -3.39 4.53
C THR A 220 -14.32 -4.75 3.85
N GLY A 221 -13.10 -5.25 3.73
CA GLY A 221 -12.77 -6.48 3.00
C GLY A 221 -12.85 -6.34 1.49
N ALA A 222 -13.02 -5.13 0.97
CA ALA A 222 -13.11 -4.85 -0.45
C ALA A 222 -11.74 -4.86 -1.12
N VAL A 223 -11.74 -5.23 -2.40
CA VAL A 223 -10.63 -4.99 -3.33
C VAL A 223 -11.12 -3.98 -4.34
N LEU A 224 -10.47 -2.82 -4.39
CA LEU A 224 -10.78 -1.74 -5.32
C LEU A 224 -9.69 -1.69 -6.41
N PRO A 225 -9.93 -2.24 -7.60
CA PRO A 225 -9.04 -2.04 -8.74
C PRO A 225 -9.05 -0.58 -9.18
N VAL A 226 -7.86 0.00 -9.38
CA VAL A 226 -7.66 1.32 -9.97
C VAL A 226 -6.68 1.14 -11.12
N ASP A 227 -7.16 0.51 -12.18
CA ASP A 227 -6.32 -0.14 -13.20
C ASP A 227 -6.73 0.16 -14.64
N GLY A 228 -7.68 1.07 -14.84
CA GLY A 228 -8.17 1.41 -16.18
C GLY A 228 -8.92 0.28 -16.89
N GLY A 229 -9.34 -0.75 -16.12
CA GLY A 229 -10.08 -1.91 -16.62
C GLY A 229 -9.21 -3.12 -17.00
N VAL A 230 -7.90 -3.10 -16.75
CA VAL A 230 -6.99 -4.22 -17.08
C VAL A 230 -7.38 -5.51 -16.37
N GLY A 231 -7.79 -5.41 -15.10
CA GLY A 231 -8.13 -6.56 -14.26
C GLY A 231 -9.63 -6.86 -14.16
N MET A 232 -10.46 -6.46 -15.11
CA MET A 232 -11.89 -6.77 -15.07
C MET A 232 -12.17 -8.27 -14.99
N GLY A 233 -13.13 -8.68 -14.15
CA GLY A 233 -13.60 -10.06 -14.06
C GLY A 233 -13.11 -10.82 -12.82
N HIS A 234 -12.67 -10.13 -11.79
CA HIS A 234 -12.25 -10.73 -10.50
C HIS A 234 -13.26 -10.48 -9.38
#